data_4e45c5aa7e9f183a54618e3a26c3366b
#
_entry.id   4e45c5aa7e9f183a54618e3a26c3366b
#
_cell.length_a   1.000
_cell.length_b   1.000
_cell.length_c   1.000
_cell.angle_alpha   90.00
_cell.angle_beta   90.00
_cell.angle_gamma   90.00
#
_symmetry.space_group_name_H-M   'P 1'
#
loop_
_entity.id
_entity.type
_entity.pdbx_description
1 polymer ?
#
loop_
_entity_poly.entity_id
_entity_poly.type
_entity_poly.pdbx_seq_one_letter_code
_entity_poly.pdbx_strand_id
1 'polypeptide(L)'
;MKKKFLLTVLALTMVSCGETSTSTPNTSTNTSGGGKEEISSPWWENKGNLKFDDNNKVIFEDIDIDLATVVNGEDIAALNNIINQFNAEHKGKITVSVTNIGQDTFEQTVSSQISTNTNAPDLIMSHQKGHMMFADNKLIQPFDEAMELSHIDISMNDYAEGLSKYTDLGYSGYTFGVPIDAQSNVVYYNKSLLEKYGGEIPTTRSELLALCKKVKEGENITPISWITNLDFFRNYVFGTAVIQNGGYFYNTSDYYTTWYNDTENRTAFKNAINSIREIVNLGYADYSLPESAATTRFVTNKALFFVGMPWNANSIFEAYGTNNGNISIETVQKDKIGATSIAHWFSMDETSENGNKIFGDSHFFAMSKTVKNIEKKAAILEFIKWFTQTGEIGVKWAEAGHITASTIIANDETYSSNQFVNNYINMFYPDINYFECPGNTPYYSDTFKNLAALWTISESSNASNDESNIKSSQDQTNEAISFLKGDF
;
A
#
# COMPACT_ATOMS: atom_id res chain seq x y z
N MET A 1 -7.02 29.90 -46.63
CA MET A 1 -5.77 30.70 -46.72
C MET A 1 -4.77 30.11 -45.71
N LYS A 2 -3.70 29.57 -46.28
CA LYS A 2 -2.59 28.95 -45.52
C LYS A 2 -1.67 30.06 -45.01
N LYS A 3 -1.25 30.04 -43.77
CA LYS A 3 0.00 30.70 -43.35
C LYS A 3 0.84 29.73 -42.55
N LYS A 4 1.93 29.31 -43.16
CA LYS A 4 3.09 28.66 -42.53
C LYS A 4 3.87 29.71 -41.75
N PHE A 5 4.39 29.36 -40.57
CA PHE A 5 5.49 30.09 -40.00
C PHE A 5 6.68 29.14 -39.72
N LEU A 6 7.81 29.65 -40.10
CA LEU A 6 9.09 28.98 -40.30
C LEU A 6 9.87 28.90 -38.99
N LEU A 7 10.51 27.75 -38.73
CA LEU A 7 11.57 27.58 -37.75
C LEU A 7 12.81 28.40 -38.11
N THR A 8 13.43 29.03 -37.15
CA THR A 8 14.82 29.48 -37.27
C THR A 8 15.60 28.94 -36.08
N VAL A 9 16.49 28.01 -36.38
CA VAL A 9 17.54 27.49 -35.50
C VAL A 9 18.68 28.49 -35.52
N LEU A 10 19.16 28.88 -34.32
CA LEU A 10 20.46 29.57 -34.22
C LEU A 10 21.32 28.81 -33.19
N ALA A 11 22.31 28.13 -33.72
CA ALA A 11 23.43 27.58 -32.96
C ALA A 11 24.48 28.68 -32.83
N LEU A 12 25.00 28.87 -31.64
CA LEU A 12 26.27 29.55 -31.44
C LEU A 12 27.15 28.75 -30.45
N THR A 13 28.28 28.41 -30.96
CA THR A 13 29.41 27.74 -30.31
C THR A 13 30.40 28.74 -29.70
N MET A 14 31.05 28.28 -28.61
CA MET A 14 32.47 28.59 -28.20
C MET A 14 32.65 29.84 -27.30
N VAL A 15 33.50 29.89 -26.32
CA VAL A 15 34.80 29.34 -25.95
C VAL A 15 35.12 29.77 -24.49
N SER A 16 35.57 28.84 -23.70
CA SER A 16 36.64 28.77 -22.69
C SER A 16 37.17 30.00 -21.92
N CYS A 17 37.48 29.70 -20.66
CA CYS A 17 38.49 30.18 -19.71
C CYS A 17 38.12 31.27 -18.70
N GLY A 18 38.38 30.94 -17.44
CA GLY A 18 38.74 31.87 -16.40
C GLY A 18 38.08 31.64 -15.04
N GLU A 19 38.83 31.03 -14.12
CA GLU A 19 38.53 30.92 -12.72
C GLU A 19 38.27 32.26 -12.05
N THR A 20 37.19 32.37 -11.28
CA THR A 20 37.20 33.14 -10.01
C THR A 20 36.04 32.70 -9.15
N SER A 21 36.35 32.28 -7.95
CA SER A 21 35.45 31.93 -6.88
C SER A 21 34.63 33.12 -6.37
N THR A 22 33.32 33.05 -6.43
CA THR A 22 32.46 33.84 -5.56
C THR A 22 31.25 33.00 -5.13
N SER A 23 31.17 32.79 -3.84
CA SER A 23 30.08 32.15 -3.13
C SER A 23 28.80 32.92 -3.25
N THR A 24 27.77 32.31 -3.82
CA THR A 24 26.36 32.76 -3.72
C THR A 24 25.52 31.70 -3.03
N PRO A 25 24.54 32.07 -2.20
CA PRO A 25 23.82 31.10 -1.36
C PRO A 25 22.90 30.23 -2.20
N ASN A 26 23.05 28.93 -2.04
CA ASN A 26 22.16 27.91 -2.59
C ASN A 26 20.77 28.06 -1.98
N THR A 27 19.82 28.43 -2.79
CA THR A 27 18.39 28.17 -2.53
C THR A 27 18.16 26.68 -2.75
N SER A 28 18.10 25.93 -1.68
CA SER A 28 17.73 24.50 -1.71
C SER A 28 16.25 24.38 -2.04
N THR A 29 15.94 24.00 -3.26
CA THR A 29 14.68 23.35 -3.57
C THR A 29 14.70 22.00 -2.86
N ASN A 30 13.84 21.83 -1.85
CA ASN A 30 13.58 20.56 -1.19
C ASN A 30 12.97 19.58 -2.19
N THR A 31 13.80 18.77 -2.83
CA THR A 31 13.42 17.49 -3.35
C THR A 31 13.51 16.50 -2.20
N SER A 32 12.36 15.97 -1.76
CA SER A 32 12.25 14.91 -0.76
C SER A 32 12.86 13.62 -1.32
N GLY A 33 14.15 13.42 -1.09
CA GLY A 33 14.86 12.18 -1.37
C GLY A 33 15.77 11.90 -0.18
N GLY A 34 15.44 10.90 0.63
CA GLY A 34 16.40 10.30 1.56
C GLY A 34 17.68 9.96 0.82
N GLY A 35 18.83 10.15 1.44
CA GLY A 35 20.12 9.84 0.83
C GLY A 35 20.13 8.39 0.39
N LYS A 36 20.00 8.16 -0.93
CA LYS A 36 20.01 6.82 -1.51
C LYS A 36 21.44 6.33 -1.57
N GLU A 37 21.69 5.12 -1.08
CA GLU A 37 23.02 4.50 -1.14
C GLU A 37 23.40 4.15 -2.58
N GLU A 38 24.63 4.46 -2.95
CA GLU A 38 25.25 3.99 -4.19
C GLU A 38 25.90 2.62 -3.95
N ILE A 39 25.55 1.62 -4.73
CA ILE A 39 26.10 0.28 -4.60
C ILE A 39 27.45 0.22 -5.28
N SER A 40 28.50 0.37 -4.50
CA SER A 40 29.90 0.30 -4.97
C SER A 40 30.39 -1.14 -5.21
N SER A 41 29.74 -2.14 -4.61
CA SER A 41 30.09 -3.56 -4.75
C SER A 41 28.81 -4.41 -4.64
N PRO A 42 28.32 -4.99 -5.75
CA PRO A 42 27.17 -5.88 -5.74
C PRO A 42 27.38 -7.08 -4.83
N TRP A 43 26.34 -7.46 -4.07
CA TRP A 43 26.32 -8.68 -3.24
C TRP A 43 25.59 -9.84 -3.91
N TRP A 44 25.22 -9.67 -5.18
CA TRP A 44 24.57 -10.67 -6.02
C TRP A 44 25.50 -11.08 -7.17
N GLU A 45 25.18 -12.21 -7.79
CA GLU A 45 25.93 -12.79 -8.90
C GLU A 45 24.97 -13.28 -9.98
N ASN A 46 25.42 -13.23 -11.24
CA ASN A 46 24.79 -13.93 -12.35
C ASN A 46 25.67 -15.09 -12.82
N LYS A 47 25.09 -16.30 -12.88
CA LYS A 47 25.75 -17.52 -13.34
C LYS A 47 24.93 -18.20 -14.43
N GLY A 48 25.61 -18.87 -15.33
CA GLY A 48 24.98 -19.52 -16.48
C GLY A 48 24.78 -18.61 -17.67
N ASN A 49 24.07 -19.09 -18.67
CA ASN A 49 23.78 -18.38 -19.90
C ASN A 49 22.32 -18.58 -20.27
N LEU A 50 21.72 -17.58 -20.88
CA LEU A 50 20.38 -17.68 -21.45
C LEU A 50 20.44 -18.28 -22.87
N LYS A 51 19.42 -19.05 -23.21
CA LYS A 51 19.14 -19.50 -24.58
C LYS A 51 17.94 -18.74 -25.09
N PHE A 52 18.02 -18.35 -26.35
CA PHE A 52 16.95 -17.58 -27.01
C PHE A 52 16.42 -18.34 -28.23
N ASP A 53 15.14 -18.16 -28.51
CA ASP A 53 14.51 -18.60 -29.73
C ASP A 53 14.76 -17.61 -30.88
N ASP A 54 14.25 -17.92 -32.08
CA ASP A 54 14.40 -17.09 -33.26
C ASP A 54 13.72 -15.71 -33.14
N ASN A 55 12.85 -15.51 -32.15
CA ASN A 55 12.19 -14.24 -31.84
C ASN A 55 12.86 -13.49 -30.68
N ASN A 56 14.07 -13.94 -30.30
CA ASN A 56 14.82 -13.36 -29.17
C ASN A 56 14.10 -13.47 -27.81
N LYS A 57 13.27 -14.52 -27.61
CA LYS A 57 12.65 -14.83 -26.33
C LYS A 57 13.43 -15.92 -25.62
N VAL A 58 13.54 -15.82 -24.30
CA VAL A 58 14.21 -16.84 -23.47
C VAL A 58 13.48 -18.18 -23.62
N ILE A 59 14.25 -19.25 -23.85
CA ILE A 59 13.77 -20.62 -23.83
C ILE A 59 13.93 -21.15 -22.42
N PHE A 60 12.81 -21.53 -21.78
CA PHE A 60 12.80 -22.13 -20.46
C PHE A 60 12.59 -23.63 -20.56
N GLU A 61 13.34 -24.40 -19.76
CA GLU A 61 13.26 -25.87 -19.69
C GLU A 61 13.35 -26.32 -18.22
N ASP A 62 12.25 -26.81 -17.65
CA ASP A 62 12.15 -27.41 -16.30
C ASP A 62 12.74 -26.53 -15.17
N ILE A 63 12.35 -25.25 -15.13
CA ILE A 63 12.77 -24.31 -14.06
C ILE A 63 11.76 -24.34 -12.93
N ASP A 64 12.22 -24.64 -11.72
CA ASP A 64 11.42 -24.56 -10.51
C ASP A 64 11.69 -23.24 -9.76
N ILE A 65 10.63 -22.57 -9.29
CA ILE A 65 10.66 -21.35 -8.48
C ILE A 65 9.97 -21.61 -7.15
N ASP A 66 10.67 -21.40 -6.04
CA ASP A 66 10.11 -21.47 -4.70
C ASP A 66 9.67 -20.07 -4.26
N LEU A 67 8.35 -19.84 -4.16
CA LEU A 67 7.72 -18.60 -3.72
C LEU A 67 7.36 -18.69 -2.24
N ALA A 68 7.95 -17.84 -1.40
CA ALA A 68 7.49 -17.63 -0.02
C ALA A 68 6.51 -16.47 0.05
N THR A 69 5.38 -16.65 0.76
CA THR A 69 4.36 -15.61 0.89
C THR A 69 3.78 -15.49 2.30
N VAL A 70 3.39 -14.25 2.68
CA VAL A 70 2.60 -13.95 3.89
C VAL A 70 1.10 -14.15 3.70
N VAL A 71 0.66 -14.26 2.45
CA VAL A 71 -0.76 -14.39 2.08
C VAL A 71 -1.35 -15.63 2.73
N ASN A 72 -2.46 -15.48 3.44
CA ASN A 72 -3.10 -16.56 4.18
C ASN A 72 -4.64 -16.46 4.10
N GLY A 73 -5.36 -17.28 4.89
CA GLY A 73 -6.82 -17.27 4.92
C GLY A 73 -7.45 -17.62 3.57
N GLU A 74 -8.42 -16.83 3.13
CA GLU A 74 -9.11 -17.02 1.85
C GLU A 74 -8.22 -16.63 0.66
N ASP A 75 -7.33 -15.66 0.85
CA ASP A 75 -6.47 -15.11 -0.20
C ASP A 75 -5.44 -16.13 -0.69
N ILE A 76 -4.96 -17.05 0.17
CA ILE A 76 -4.04 -18.11 -0.25
C ILE A 76 -4.70 -19.08 -1.24
N ALA A 77 -6.01 -19.29 -1.16
CA ALA A 77 -6.73 -20.12 -2.12
C ALA A 77 -6.76 -19.45 -3.50
N ALA A 78 -7.01 -18.13 -3.55
CA ALA A 78 -6.96 -17.35 -4.78
C ALA A 78 -5.54 -17.37 -5.40
N LEU A 79 -4.51 -17.13 -4.58
CA LEU A 79 -3.11 -17.20 -5.02
C LEU A 79 -2.77 -18.59 -5.59
N ASN A 80 -3.13 -19.67 -4.91
CA ASN A 80 -2.89 -21.02 -5.39
C ASN A 80 -3.59 -21.31 -6.73
N ASN A 81 -4.81 -20.80 -6.94
CA ASN A 81 -5.52 -20.95 -8.19
C ASN A 81 -4.81 -20.20 -9.33
N ILE A 82 -4.31 -19.01 -9.07
CA ILE A 82 -3.52 -18.21 -10.02
C ILE A 82 -2.21 -18.96 -10.36
N ILE A 83 -1.48 -19.45 -9.36
CA ILE A 83 -0.25 -20.22 -9.56
C ILE A 83 -0.49 -21.51 -10.36
N ASN A 84 -1.58 -22.23 -10.09
CA ASN A 84 -1.96 -23.41 -10.86
C ASN A 84 -2.22 -23.09 -12.34
N GLN A 85 -2.81 -21.93 -12.63
CA GLN A 85 -2.99 -21.48 -14.01
C GLN A 85 -1.64 -21.19 -14.67
N PHE A 86 -0.76 -20.44 -14.02
CA PHE A 86 0.60 -20.20 -14.53
C PHE A 86 1.33 -21.50 -14.85
N ASN A 87 1.34 -22.45 -13.91
CA ASN A 87 1.99 -23.73 -14.06
C ASN A 87 1.40 -24.55 -15.21
N ALA A 88 0.09 -24.46 -15.44
CA ALA A 88 -0.54 -25.13 -16.59
C ALA A 88 -0.14 -24.49 -17.93
N GLU A 89 -0.09 -23.17 -18.03
CA GLU A 89 0.30 -22.42 -19.22
C GLU A 89 1.79 -22.58 -19.55
N HIS A 90 2.64 -22.77 -18.51
CA HIS A 90 4.09 -22.90 -18.63
C HIS A 90 4.60 -24.33 -18.41
N LYS A 91 3.73 -25.32 -18.60
CA LYS A 91 4.04 -26.74 -18.36
C LYS A 91 5.32 -27.19 -19.07
N GLY A 92 6.26 -27.79 -18.31
CA GLY A 92 7.57 -28.27 -18.80
C GLY A 92 8.56 -27.12 -19.08
N LYS A 93 8.22 -25.89 -18.68
CA LYS A 93 9.09 -24.71 -18.82
C LYS A 93 9.41 -24.12 -17.46
N ILE A 94 8.37 -23.67 -16.75
CA ILE A 94 8.48 -23.03 -15.45
C ILE A 94 7.41 -23.60 -14.52
N THR A 95 7.81 -23.94 -13.31
CA THR A 95 6.89 -24.38 -12.23
C THR A 95 7.11 -23.49 -11.02
N VAL A 96 6.03 -22.92 -10.47
CA VAL A 96 6.07 -22.16 -9.22
C VAL A 96 5.43 -22.99 -8.12
N SER A 97 6.15 -23.17 -7.01
CA SER A 97 5.65 -23.76 -5.76
C SER A 97 5.52 -22.69 -4.68
N VAL A 98 4.48 -22.80 -3.84
CA VAL A 98 4.15 -21.78 -2.83
C VAL A 98 4.40 -22.33 -1.43
N THR A 99 5.16 -21.58 -0.64
CA THR A 99 5.31 -21.80 0.81
C THR A 99 4.68 -20.64 1.56
N ASN A 100 3.57 -20.91 2.25
CA ASN A 100 2.94 -19.94 3.12
C ASN A 100 3.65 -19.90 4.48
N ILE A 101 4.01 -18.70 4.94
CA ILE A 101 4.64 -18.46 6.24
C ILE A 101 3.79 -17.46 7.00
N GLY A 102 3.50 -17.75 8.28
CA GLY A 102 2.66 -16.87 9.10
C GLY A 102 3.23 -15.46 9.22
N GLN A 103 2.36 -14.45 9.12
CA GLN A 103 2.71 -13.04 9.08
C GLN A 103 3.63 -12.61 10.24
N ASP A 104 3.36 -13.06 11.47
CA ASP A 104 4.13 -12.65 12.67
C ASP A 104 5.57 -13.16 12.67
N THR A 105 5.89 -14.18 11.86
CA THR A 105 7.22 -14.80 11.82
C THR A 105 7.86 -14.73 10.44
N PHE A 106 7.21 -14.10 9.47
CA PHE A 106 7.61 -14.12 8.07
C PHE A 106 9.01 -13.54 7.87
N GLU A 107 9.22 -12.30 8.28
CA GLU A 107 10.49 -11.60 8.06
C GLU A 107 11.65 -12.32 8.74
N GLN A 108 11.46 -12.81 9.97
CA GLN A 108 12.49 -13.55 10.70
C GLN A 108 12.82 -14.90 10.03
N THR A 109 11.79 -15.63 9.62
CA THR A 109 11.93 -16.95 8.99
C THR A 109 12.66 -16.83 7.66
N VAL A 110 12.17 -15.95 6.78
CA VAL A 110 12.76 -15.74 5.44
C VAL A 110 14.19 -15.21 5.55
N SER A 111 14.45 -14.25 6.46
CA SER A 111 15.81 -13.75 6.71
C SER A 111 16.77 -14.85 7.13
N SER A 112 16.34 -15.73 8.03
CA SER A 112 17.15 -16.88 8.49
C SER A 112 17.42 -17.86 7.35
N GLN A 113 16.40 -18.23 6.57
CA GLN A 113 16.52 -19.15 5.44
C GLN A 113 17.50 -18.63 4.39
N ILE A 114 17.40 -17.35 4.01
CA ILE A 114 18.29 -16.73 3.03
C ILE A 114 19.71 -16.58 3.57
N SER A 115 19.88 -16.16 4.83
CA SER A 115 21.19 -15.97 5.45
C SER A 115 21.97 -17.28 5.57
N THR A 116 21.29 -18.37 5.90
CA THR A 116 21.89 -19.70 6.04
C THR A 116 21.91 -20.49 4.73
N ASN A 117 21.26 -20.00 3.69
CA ASN A 117 21.02 -20.69 2.43
C ASN A 117 20.38 -22.09 2.64
N THR A 118 19.44 -22.17 3.58
CA THR A 118 18.75 -23.43 3.92
C THR A 118 17.25 -23.25 3.68
N ASN A 119 16.69 -23.98 2.73
CA ASN A 119 15.30 -23.82 2.25
C ASN A 119 14.98 -22.35 1.90
N ALA A 120 15.98 -21.63 1.36
CA ALA A 120 15.83 -20.25 0.99
C ALA A 120 14.85 -20.12 -0.19
N PRO A 121 13.82 -19.25 -0.12
CA PRO A 121 12.96 -19.02 -1.26
C PRO A 121 13.73 -18.35 -2.40
N ASP A 122 13.28 -18.56 -3.63
CA ASP A 122 13.78 -17.88 -4.81
C ASP A 122 13.10 -16.51 -4.97
N LEU A 123 11.80 -16.48 -4.71
CA LEU A 123 10.93 -15.31 -4.81
C LEU A 123 10.17 -15.08 -3.51
N ILE A 124 10.03 -13.83 -3.13
CA ILE A 124 9.33 -13.40 -1.91
C ILE A 124 8.12 -12.56 -2.34
N MET A 125 6.94 -12.87 -1.83
CA MET A 125 5.73 -12.07 -1.94
C MET A 125 5.27 -11.71 -0.54
N SER A 126 5.49 -10.48 -0.14
CA SER A 126 5.12 -9.99 1.20
C SER A 126 4.80 -8.50 1.20
N HIS A 127 4.37 -8.01 2.36
CA HIS A 127 4.11 -6.59 2.54
C HIS A 127 5.35 -5.75 2.25
N GLN A 128 5.17 -4.65 1.56
CA GLN A 128 6.22 -3.69 1.20
C GLN A 128 7.07 -3.28 2.42
N LYS A 129 6.45 -3.10 3.57
CA LYS A 129 7.11 -2.77 4.84
C LYS A 129 8.24 -3.73 5.25
N GLY A 130 8.16 -5.01 4.89
CA GLY A 130 9.20 -6.00 5.16
C GLY A 130 10.38 -5.95 4.18
N HIS A 131 10.14 -5.48 2.97
CA HIS A 131 11.14 -5.48 1.90
C HIS A 131 12.31 -4.53 2.17
N MET A 132 12.04 -3.39 2.81
CA MET A 132 13.13 -2.47 3.21
C MET A 132 14.13 -3.14 4.14
N MET A 133 13.66 -3.92 5.11
CA MET A 133 14.53 -4.68 6.00
C MET A 133 15.32 -5.77 5.25
N PHE A 134 14.71 -6.44 4.27
CA PHE A 134 15.44 -7.42 3.44
C PHE A 134 16.52 -6.75 2.58
N ALA A 135 16.25 -5.57 2.03
CA ALA A 135 17.24 -4.82 1.25
C ALA A 135 18.39 -4.32 2.13
N ASP A 136 18.11 -3.73 3.28
CA ASP A 136 19.08 -3.22 4.25
C ASP A 136 20.05 -4.32 4.73
N ASN A 137 19.51 -5.52 5.00
CA ASN A 137 20.29 -6.70 5.35
C ASN A 137 20.91 -7.43 4.15
N LYS A 138 20.81 -6.88 2.93
CA LYS A 138 21.37 -7.46 1.70
C LYS A 138 20.89 -8.91 1.46
N LEU A 139 19.61 -9.18 1.73
CA LEU A 139 19.00 -10.51 1.57
C LEU A 139 18.31 -10.68 0.22
N ILE A 140 17.97 -9.58 -0.44
CA ILE A 140 17.36 -9.54 -1.77
C ILE A 140 18.31 -8.87 -2.76
N GLN A 141 18.02 -9.00 -4.04
CA GLN A 141 18.81 -8.46 -5.13
C GLN A 141 17.91 -7.72 -6.13
N PRO A 142 18.46 -6.74 -6.90
CA PRO A 142 17.69 -6.01 -7.89
C PRO A 142 17.36 -6.88 -9.11
N PHE A 143 16.34 -6.47 -9.85
CA PHE A 143 15.88 -7.12 -11.07
C PHE A 143 16.59 -6.62 -12.32
N ASP A 144 17.21 -5.44 -12.28
CA ASP A 144 17.66 -4.67 -13.45
C ASP A 144 18.60 -5.43 -14.37
N GLU A 145 19.64 -6.06 -13.84
CA GLU A 145 20.60 -6.82 -14.64
C GLU A 145 19.96 -8.07 -15.28
N ALA A 146 19.03 -8.72 -14.58
CA ALA A 146 18.28 -9.85 -15.14
C ALA A 146 17.31 -9.39 -16.22
N MET A 147 16.67 -8.24 -16.08
CA MET A 147 15.83 -7.63 -17.13
C MET A 147 16.63 -7.33 -18.37
N GLU A 148 17.80 -6.68 -18.24
CA GLU A 148 18.69 -6.38 -19.36
C GLU A 148 19.14 -7.64 -20.10
N LEU A 149 19.62 -8.65 -19.38
CA LEU A 149 20.15 -9.88 -19.96
C LEU A 149 19.09 -10.76 -20.61
N SER A 150 17.87 -10.81 -20.04
CA SER A 150 16.78 -11.66 -20.54
C SER A 150 15.88 -10.98 -21.58
N HIS A 151 15.96 -9.67 -21.74
CA HIS A 151 15.03 -8.86 -22.52
C HIS A 151 13.57 -8.94 -22.02
N ILE A 152 13.37 -9.34 -20.74
CA ILE A 152 12.07 -9.33 -20.08
C ILE A 152 12.00 -8.05 -19.25
N ASP A 153 11.40 -7.02 -19.80
CA ASP A 153 11.27 -5.71 -19.16
C ASP A 153 10.03 -5.64 -18.27
N ILE A 154 10.20 -5.06 -17.08
CA ILE A 154 9.16 -4.70 -16.12
C ILE A 154 9.38 -3.24 -15.74
N SER A 155 8.74 -2.34 -16.45
CA SER A 155 8.88 -0.90 -16.24
C SER A 155 8.10 -0.44 -15.02
N MET A 156 8.73 0.28 -14.09
CA MET A 156 8.04 0.86 -12.93
C MET A 156 7.05 1.98 -13.32
N ASN A 157 7.12 2.49 -14.57
CA ASN A 157 6.11 3.39 -15.11
C ASN A 157 4.77 2.69 -15.41
N ASP A 158 4.75 1.37 -15.43
CA ASP A 158 3.54 0.55 -15.62
C ASP A 158 2.80 0.29 -14.28
N TYR A 159 3.22 0.95 -13.21
CA TYR A 159 2.63 0.84 -11.87
C TYR A 159 2.27 2.22 -11.32
N ALA A 160 1.27 2.25 -10.45
CA ALA A 160 0.82 3.47 -9.79
C ALA A 160 1.96 4.17 -9.03
N GLU A 161 2.13 5.48 -9.26
CA GLU A 161 3.22 6.28 -8.70
C GLU A 161 3.27 6.21 -7.15
N GLY A 162 2.11 6.17 -6.50
CA GLY A 162 2.01 6.02 -5.04
C GLY A 162 2.71 4.78 -4.48
N LEU A 163 2.92 3.75 -5.30
CA LEU A 163 3.58 2.48 -4.94
C LEU A 163 4.95 2.35 -5.59
N SER A 164 5.07 2.67 -6.88
CA SER A 164 6.32 2.48 -7.64
C SER A 164 7.48 3.35 -7.15
N LYS A 165 7.20 4.47 -6.50
CA LYS A 165 8.22 5.34 -5.88
C LYS A 165 9.05 4.67 -4.77
N TYR A 166 8.62 3.51 -4.26
CA TYR A 166 9.29 2.77 -3.19
C TYR A 166 10.04 1.53 -3.66
N THR A 167 10.09 1.27 -4.97
CA THR A 167 10.62 0.01 -5.52
C THR A 167 12.14 -0.09 -5.47
N ASP A 168 12.84 1.02 -5.28
CA ASP A 168 14.30 1.05 -5.14
C ASP A 168 14.79 0.70 -3.71
N LEU A 169 13.89 0.68 -2.74
CA LEU A 169 14.16 0.33 -1.33
C LEU A 169 15.41 1.03 -0.76
N GLY A 170 15.62 2.29 -1.14
CA GLY A 170 16.74 3.11 -0.68
C GLY A 170 18.02 3.02 -1.52
N TYR A 171 18.04 2.23 -2.61
CA TYR A 171 19.17 2.11 -3.51
C TYR A 171 18.88 2.76 -4.87
N SER A 172 19.46 3.94 -5.10
CA SER A 172 19.18 4.71 -6.32
C SER A 172 19.60 3.98 -7.60
N GLY A 173 18.68 3.96 -8.58
CA GLY A 173 18.94 3.39 -9.90
C GLY A 173 18.76 1.88 -9.98
N TYR A 174 18.19 1.26 -8.95
CA TYR A 174 17.88 -0.17 -8.92
C TYR A 174 16.41 -0.43 -8.61
N THR A 175 15.90 -1.53 -9.09
CA THR A 175 14.55 -2.04 -8.81
C THR A 175 14.63 -3.31 -7.97
N PHE A 176 14.40 -3.19 -6.66
CA PHE A 176 14.44 -4.31 -5.71
C PHE A 176 13.07 -4.93 -5.44
N GLY A 177 12.01 -4.22 -5.76
CA GLY A 177 10.65 -4.67 -5.53
C GLY A 177 9.74 -4.36 -6.72
N VAL A 178 8.80 -5.26 -7.02
CA VAL A 178 7.73 -5.03 -7.99
C VAL A 178 6.40 -5.02 -7.25
N PRO A 179 5.66 -3.91 -7.25
CA PRO A 179 4.38 -3.82 -6.55
C PRO A 179 3.32 -4.70 -7.23
N ILE A 180 2.50 -5.35 -6.42
CA ILE A 180 1.45 -6.27 -6.87
C ILE A 180 0.09 -5.61 -6.76
N ASP A 181 -0.19 -5.07 -5.58
CA ASP A 181 -1.50 -4.57 -5.20
C ASP A 181 -1.41 -3.35 -4.28
N ALA A 182 -2.57 -2.80 -3.94
CA ALA A 182 -2.74 -1.81 -2.90
C ALA A 182 -3.79 -2.28 -1.89
N GLN A 183 -3.57 -1.98 -0.62
CA GLN A 183 -4.46 -2.33 0.48
C GLN A 183 -4.63 -1.14 1.42
N SER A 184 -5.86 -0.76 1.72
CA SER A 184 -6.20 0.26 2.70
C SER A 184 -7.60 0.09 3.25
N ASN A 185 -8.02 1.02 4.11
CA ASN A 185 -9.39 1.07 4.56
C ASN A 185 -10.36 1.33 3.41
N VAL A 186 -11.49 0.67 3.51
CA VAL A 186 -12.64 0.79 2.65
C VAL A 186 -13.83 1.26 3.47
N VAL A 187 -14.64 2.12 2.91
CA VAL A 187 -15.91 2.52 3.51
C VAL A 187 -17.06 1.86 2.76
N TYR A 188 -17.61 0.80 3.34
CA TYR A 188 -18.89 0.25 2.88
C TYR A 188 -20.03 1.10 3.42
N TYR A 189 -21.08 1.28 2.63
CA TYR A 189 -22.27 2.04 3.07
C TYR A 189 -23.57 1.36 2.76
N ASN A 190 -24.55 1.59 3.61
CA ASN A 190 -25.94 1.15 3.41
C ASN A 190 -26.65 2.08 2.44
N LYS A 191 -26.95 1.60 1.22
CA LYS A 191 -27.57 2.39 0.16
C LYS A 191 -28.93 2.96 0.58
N SER A 192 -29.75 2.17 1.27
CA SER A 192 -31.10 2.60 1.68
C SER A 192 -31.05 3.70 2.74
N LEU A 193 -30.11 3.61 3.71
CA LEU A 193 -29.91 4.69 4.69
C LEU A 193 -29.34 5.95 4.04
N LEU A 194 -28.38 5.79 3.14
CA LEU A 194 -27.82 6.94 2.42
C LEU A 194 -28.91 7.67 1.63
N GLU A 195 -29.70 6.95 0.83
CA GLU A 195 -30.78 7.51 0.03
C GLU A 195 -31.83 8.25 0.90
N LYS A 196 -32.20 7.66 2.06
CA LYS A 196 -33.14 8.28 3.00
C LYS A 196 -32.67 9.64 3.53
N TYR A 197 -31.36 9.87 3.64
CA TYR A 197 -30.79 11.07 4.23
C TYR A 197 -30.09 12.01 3.24
N GLY A 198 -30.28 11.85 1.94
CA GLY A 198 -29.82 12.77 0.89
C GLY A 198 -29.25 12.11 -0.34
N GLY A 199 -28.87 10.83 -0.26
CA GLY A 199 -28.41 10.04 -1.41
C GLY A 199 -26.98 10.31 -1.87
N GLU A 200 -26.27 11.26 -1.28
CA GLU A 200 -24.93 11.68 -1.70
C GLU A 200 -23.85 11.18 -0.74
N ILE A 201 -22.76 10.69 -1.29
CA ILE A 201 -21.56 10.31 -0.54
C ILE A 201 -20.83 11.60 -0.11
N PRO A 202 -20.48 11.76 1.19
CA PRO A 202 -19.73 12.91 1.64
C PRO A 202 -18.36 13.01 0.96
N THR A 203 -18.04 14.16 0.44
CA THR A 203 -16.75 14.49 -0.19
C THR A 203 -15.88 15.38 0.68
N THR A 204 -16.42 15.90 1.77
CA THR A 204 -15.74 16.69 2.77
C THR A 204 -16.03 16.19 4.19
N ARG A 205 -15.19 16.58 5.15
CA ARG A 205 -15.40 16.31 6.56
C ARG A 205 -16.72 16.92 7.07
N SER A 206 -17.01 18.16 6.70
CA SER A 206 -18.24 18.87 7.11
C SER A 206 -19.49 18.15 6.62
N GLU A 207 -19.49 17.65 5.39
CA GLU A 207 -20.58 16.84 4.84
C GLU A 207 -20.76 15.52 5.58
N LEU A 208 -19.63 14.83 5.90
CA LEU A 208 -19.64 13.60 6.70
C LEU A 208 -20.30 13.83 8.07
N LEU A 209 -19.87 14.85 8.80
CA LEU A 209 -20.41 15.16 10.12
C LEU A 209 -21.88 15.56 10.05
N ALA A 210 -22.28 16.33 9.03
CA ALA A 210 -23.67 16.72 8.82
C ALA A 210 -24.56 15.51 8.49
N LEU A 211 -24.11 14.60 7.65
CA LEU A 211 -24.82 13.36 7.33
C LEU A 211 -24.93 12.43 8.56
N CYS A 212 -23.83 12.24 9.27
CA CYS A 212 -23.83 11.44 10.51
C CYS A 212 -24.80 12.00 11.57
N LYS A 213 -24.89 13.33 11.68
CA LYS A 213 -25.86 13.98 12.57
C LYS A 213 -27.29 13.60 12.19
N LYS A 214 -27.65 13.78 10.91
CA LYS A 214 -29.02 13.48 10.41
C LYS A 214 -29.38 12.01 10.66
N VAL A 215 -28.47 11.09 10.35
CA VAL A 215 -28.68 9.64 10.54
C VAL A 215 -28.83 9.29 12.01
N LYS A 216 -27.95 9.81 12.88
CA LYS A 216 -28.03 9.58 14.33
C LYS A 216 -29.35 10.07 14.93
N GLU A 217 -29.78 11.28 14.58
CA GLU A 217 -31.00 11.88 15.10
C GLU A 217 -32.27 11.18 14.54
N GLY A 218 -32.24 10.75 13.28
CA GLY A 218 -33.40 10.12 12.62
C GLY A 218 -33.58 8.65 12.92
N GLU A 219 -32.49 7.89 13.10
CA GLU A 219 -32.55 6.44 13.33
C GLU A 219 -32.22 6.04 14.77
N ASN A 220 -31.66 6.95 15.58
CA ASN A 220 -31.13 6.67 16.92
C ASN A 220 -30.06 5.54 16.90
N ILE A 221 -29.15 5.60 15.93
CA ILE A 221 -28.04 4.65 15.75
C ILE A 221 -26.68 5.36 15.80
N THR A 222 -25.60 4.58 15.89
CA THR A 222 -24.24 5.07 15.70
C THR A 222 -23.88 5.00 14.21
N PRO A 223 -23.76 6.13 13.51
CA PRO A 223 -23.69 6.15 12.04
C PRO A 223 -22.47 5.44 11.44
N ILE A 224 -21.32 5.43 12.14
CA ILE A 224 -20.07 4.85 11.68
C ILE A 224 -19.75 3.64 12.54
N SER A 225 -19.55 2.50 11.91
CA SER A 225 -19.01 1.28 12.50
C SER A 225 -17.62 1.05 11.94
N TRP A 226 -16.59 0.95 12.78
CA TRP A 226 -15.22 0.68 12.38
C TRP A 226 -14.54 -0.35 13.27
N ILE A 227 -13.56 -1.06 12.73
CA ILE A 227 -12.78 -2.05 13.47
C ILE A 227 -11.63 -1.34 14.15
N THR A 228 -11.55 -1.42 15.48
CA THR A 228 -10.56 -0.66 16.27
C THR A 228 -9.90 -1.45 17.39
N ASN A 229 -10.10 -2.77 17.42
CA ASN A 229 -9.51 -3.63 18.44
C ASN A 229 -8.12 -4.18 18.09
N LEU A 230 -7.69 -4.01 16.83
CA LEU A 230 -6.39 -4.47 16.34
C LEU A 230 -5.52 -3.28 15.93
N ASP A 231 -4.24 -3.33 16.29
CA ASP A 231 -3.31 -2.22 16.06
C ASP A 231 -3.13 -1.90 14.57
N PHE A 232 -3.18 -2.91 13.70
CA PHE A 232 -3.05 -2.63 12.28
C PHE A 232 -4.23 -1.83 11.71
N PHE A 233 -5.48 -2.10 12.15
CA PHE A 233 -6.64 -1.29 11.76
C PHE A 233 -6.52 0.15 12.27
N ARG A 234 -6.06 0.30 13.54
CA ARG A 234 -5.80 1.62 14.12
C ARG A 234 -4.77 2.39 13.31
N ASN A 235 -3.70 1.72 12.87
CA ASN A 235 -2.66 2.33 12.04
C ASN A 235 -3.23 2.81 10.71
N TYR A 236 -4.10 2.05 10.05
CA TYR A 236 -4.71 2.48 8.79
C TYR A 236 -5.61 3.71 8.96
N VAL A 237 -6.49 3.71 9.95
CA VAL A 237 -7.40 4.84 10.21
C VAL A 237 -6.63 6.05 10.72
N PHE A 238 -5.82 5.88 11.77
CA PHE A 238 -5.06 6.97 12.37
C PHE A 238 -3.96 7.47 11.43
N GLY A 239 -3.29 6.58 10.72
CA GLY A 239 -2.31 6.93 9.70
C GLY A 239 -2.94 7.78 8.60
N THR A 240 -4.13 7.40 8.11
CA THR A 240 -4.88 8.22 7.16
C THR A 240 -5.20 9.60 7.75
N ALA A 241 -5.62 9.66 9.02
CA ALA A 241 -5.88 10.95 9.66
C ALA A 241 -4.63 11.83 9.75
N VAL A 242 -3.45 11.26 10.03
CA VAL A 242 -2.18 11.99 10.06
C VAL A 242 -1.83 12.56 8.69
N ILE A 243 -1.82 11.73 7.64
CA ILE A 243 -1.43 12.20 6.30
C ILE A 243 -2.44 13.16 5.67
N GLN A 244 -3.73 13.01 5.96
CA GLN A 244 -4.77 13.97 5.53
C GLN A 244 -4.61 15.34 6.16
N ASN A 245 -3.90 15.44 7.28
CA ASN A 245 -3.55 16.71 7.92
C ASN A 245 -2.11 17.16 7.61
N GLY A 246 -1.46 16.55 6.61
CA GLY A 246 -0.12 16.92 6.14
C GLY A 246 1.03 16.35 6.97
N GLY A 247 0.75 15.40 7.86
CA GLY A 247 1.77 14.76 8.68
C GLY A 247 2.52 13.64 7.95
N TYR A 248 3.66 13.25 8.53
CA TYR A 248 4.50 12.14 8.08
C TYR A 248 5.03 11.36 9.28
N PHE A 249 5.49 10.11 9.04
CA PHE A 249 5.77 9.18 10.14
C PHE A 249 7.22 9.16 10.59
N TYR A 250 8.16 9.36 9.69
CA TYR A 250 9.60 9.35 9.93
C TYR A 250 10.33 10.21 8.92
N ASN A 251 11.52 10.64 9.26
CA ASN A 251 12.40 11.32 8.34
C ASN A 251 13.08 10.27 7.41
N THR A 252 12.99 10.47 6.12
CA THR A 252 13.53 9.52 5.12
C THR A 252 15.06 9.45 5.09
N SER A 253 15.76 10.45 5.65
CA SER A 253 17.23 10.48 5.66
C SER A 253 17.85 9.67 6.80
N ASP A 254 17.17 9.56 7.93
CA ASP A 254 17.69 8.92 9.14
C ASP A 254 16.69 8.01 9.85
N TYR A 255 15.45 7.91 9.33
CA TYR A 255 14.33 7.12 9.86
C TYR A 255 13.85 7.48 11.28
N TYR A 256 14.41 8.52 11.91
CA TYR A 256 13.89 9.00 13.17
C TYR A 256 12.55 9.71 12.99
N THR A 257 11.72 9.62 14.01
CA THR A 257 10.42 10.29 14.03
C THR A 257 10.53 11.71 14.56
N THR A 258 9.74 12.62 14.01
CA THR A 258 9.69 14.04 14.42
C THR A 258 8.27 14.50 14.73
N TRP A 259 7.42 13.59 15.24
CA TRP A 259 6.00 13.83 15.51
C TRP A 259 5.72 15.00 16.44
N TYR A 260 6.64 15.27 17.37
CA TYR A 260 6.56 16.38 18.31
C TYR A 260 7.56 17.50 18.02
N ASN A 261 8.78 17.16 17.61
CA ASN A 261 9.87 18.12 17.47
C ASN A 261 9.68 19.05 16.27
N ASP A 262 9.10 18.55 15.18
CA ASP A 262 8.69 19.35 14.04
C ASP A 262 7.33 20.00 14.33
N THR A 263 7.23 21.32 14.12
CA THR A 263 6.02 22.08 14.49
C THR A 263 4.84 21.81 13.58
N GLU A 264 5.08 21.61 12.28
CA GLU A 264 4.04 21.32 11.30
C GLU A 264 3.53 19.91 11.49
N ASN A 265 4.46 18.95 11.66
CA ASN A 265 4.13 17.56 11.92
C ASN A 265 3.39 17.39 13.26
N ARG A 266 3.82 18.08 14.33
CA ARG A 266 3.08 18.11 15.60
C ARG A 266 1.66 18.61 15.45
N THR A 267 1.46 19.63 14.63
CA THR A 267 0.12 20.17 14.34
C THR A 267 -0.72 19.14 13.60
N ALA A 268 -0.15 18.44 12.62
CA ALA A 268 -0.83 17.37 11.87
C ALA A 268 -1.27 16.23 12.79
N PHE A 269 -0.41 15.76 13.69
CA PHE A 269 -0.75 14.73 14.68
C PHE A 269 -1.86 15.18 15.65
N LYS A 270 -1.81 16.45 16.13
CA LYS A 270 -2.89 17.01 16.95
C LYS A 270 -4.21 17.08 16.19
N ASN A 271 -4.17 17.48 14.93
CA ASN A 271 -5.37 17.54 14.08
C ASN A 271 -5.93 16.13 13.83
N ALA A 272 -5.09 15.14 13.60
CA ALA A 272 -5.49 13.74 13.46
C ALA A 272 -6.23 13.25 14.73
N ILE A 273 -5.64 13.44 15.91
CA ILE A 273 -6.25 13.10 17.20
C ILE A 273 -7.61 13.82 17.36
N ASN A 274 -7.67 15.11 17.11
CA ASN A 274 -8.88 15.91 17.25
C ASN A 274 -9.97 15.49 16.27
N SER A 275 -9.62 15.14 15.04
CA SER A 275 -10.58 14.73 14.02
C SER A 275 -11.30 13.43 14.39
N ILE A 276 -10.58 12.47 14.96
CA ILE A 276 -11.14 11.21 15.45
C ILE A 276 -11.95 11.45 16.74
N ARG A 277 -11.37 12.20 17.69
CA ARG A 277 -12.01 12.56 18.96
C ARG A 277 -13.37 13.26 18.74
N GLU A 278 -13.47 14.14 17.78
CA GLU A 278 -14.73 14.83 17.46
C GLU A 278 -15.80 13.84 16.98
N ILE A 279 -15.46 12.95 16.04
CA ILE A 279 -16.39 11.92 15.53
C ILE A 279 -16.94 11.07 16.68
N VAL A 280 -16.08 10.66 17.61
CA VAL A 280 -16.49 9.80 18.73
C VAL A 280 -17.25 10.58 19.80
N ASN A 281 -16.81 11.79 20.16
CA ASN A 281 -17.50 12.64 21.15
C ASN A 281 -18.90 13.06 20.70
N LEU A 282 -19.10 13.22 19.38
CA LEU A 282 -20.43 13.44 18.80
C LEU A 282 -21.30 12.16 18.83
N GLY A 283 -20.69 11.01 19.18
CA GLY A 283 -21.33 9.70 19.22
C GLY A 283 -21.65 9.17 17.83
N TYR A 284 -20.81 9.51 16.85
CA TYR A 284 -20.94 9.01 15.48
C TYR A 284 -20.18 7.71 15.26
N ALA A 285 -19.20 7.40 16.12
CA ALA A 285 -18.47 6.14 16.17
C ALA A 285 -18.06 5.79 17.61
N ASP A 286 -17.55 4.58 17.84
CA ASP A 286 -16.96 4.14 19.11
C ASP A 286 -15.43 4.09 19.01
N TYR A 287 -14.72 4.28 20.14
CA TYR A 287 -13.27 4.14 20.19
C TYR A 287 -12.78 2.70 20.08
N SER A 288 -13.51 1.78 20.68
CA SER A 288 -13.12 0.37 20.73
C SER A 288 -14.30 -0.51 20.34
N LEU A 289 -14.18 -1.14 19.19
CA LEU A 289 -15.20 -2.04 18.67
C LEU A 289 -14.52 -3.25 18.01
N PRO A 290 -14.75 -4.48 18.52
CA PRO A 290 -14.27 -5.69 17.88
C PRO A 290 -14.87 -5.87 16.48
N GLU A 291 -14.12 -6.50 15.58
CA GLU A 291 -14.53 -6.74 14.20
C GLU A 291 -15.92 -7.37 14.10
N SER A 292 -16.18 -8.43 14.87
CA SER A 292 -17.48 -9.11 14.87
C SER A 292 -18.64 -8.19 15.29
N ALA A 293 -18.41 -7.30 16.25
CA ALA A 293 -19.42 -6.34 16.69
C ALA A 293 -19.62 -5.22 15.66
N ALA A 294 -18.53 -4.75 15.05
CA ALA A 294 -18.56 -3.74 14.00
C ALA A 294 -19.33 -4.26 12.78
N THR A 295 -19.00 -5.46 12.32
CA THR A 295 -19.70 -6.13 11.20
C THR A 295 -21.17 -6.34 11.53
N THR A 296 -21.48 -6.89 12.71
CA THR A 296 -22.88 -7.12 13.14
C THR A 296 -23.71 -5.85 13.13
N ARG A 297 -23.14 -4.74 13.64
CA ARG A 297 -23.83 -3.43 13.63
C ARG A 297 -24.20 -3.00 12.22
N PHE A 298 -23.28 -3.11 11.29
CA PHE A 298 -23.49 -2.69 9.90
C PHE A 298 -24.48 -3.60 9.17
N VAL A 299 -24.30 -4.92 9.21
CA VAL A 299 -25.15 -5.87 8.49
C VAL A 299 -26.58 -5.97 9.05
N THR A 300 -26.81 -5.47 10.26
CA THR A 300 -28.15 -5.35 10.86
C THR A 300 -28.77 -3.95 10.70
N ASN A 301 -28.26 -3.15 9.78
CA ASN A 301 -28.73 -1.80 9.46
C ASN A 301 -28.67 -0.80 10.65
N LYS A 302 -27.74 -1.00 11.58
CA LYS A 302 -27.51 -0.11 12.74
C LYS A 302 -26.29 0.81 12.57
N ALA A 303 -25.77 0.90 11.35
CA ALA A 303 -24.79 1.89 10.94
C ALA A 303 -25.01 2.25 9.47
N LEU A 304 -24.72 3.49 9.11
CA LEU A 304 -24.69 3.95 7.72
C LEU A 304 -23.41 3.48 7.04
N PHE A 305 -22.28 3.68 7.71
CA PHE A 305 -20.96 3.35 7.21
C PHE A 305 -20.31 2.23 8.02
N PHE A 306 -19.55 1.38 7.32
CA PHE A 306 -18.62 0.44 7.92
C PHE A 306 -17.23 0.67 7.34
N VAL A 307 -16.29 1.01 8.21
CA VAL A 307 -14.87 1.15 7.84
C VAL A 307 -14.19 -0.19 8.11
N GLY A 308 -13.85 -0.87 7.05
CA GLY A 308 -13.19 -2.18 7.06
C GLY A 308 -12.06 -2.24 6.05
N MET A 309 -11.82 -3.42 5.51
CA MET A 309 -10.78 -3.69 4.52
C MET A 309 -11.39 -4.32 3.26
N PRO A 310 -10.71 -4.29 2.09
CA PRO A 310 -11.23 -4.86 0.85
C PRO A 310 -11.60 -6.35 0.97
N TRP A 311 -10.79 -7.14 1.66
CA TRP A 311 -11.06 -8.58 1.88
C TRP A 311 -12.28 -8.87 2.76
N ASN A 312 -12.82 -7.86 3.46
CA ASN A 312 -14.07 -8.04 4.20
C ASN A 312 -15.31 -8.09 3.28
N ALA A 313 -15.20 -7.74 2.00
CA ALA A 313 -16.33 -7.56 1.10
C ALA A 313 -17.28 -8.78 1.08
N ASN A 314 -16.76 -9.95 0.73
CA ASN A 314 -17.57 -11.15 0.59
C ASN A 314 -18.25 -11.56 1.91
N SER A 315 -17.50 -11.56 3.01
CA SER A 315 -18.06 -11.88 4.34
C SER A 315 -19.14 -10.90 4.79
N ILE A 316 -19.00 -9.62 4.45
CA ILE A 316 -20.02 -8.59 4.71
C ILE A 316 -21.29 -8.85 3.88
N PHE A 317 -21.15 -9.17 2.59
CA PHE A 317 -22.29 -9.42 1.71
C PHE A 317 -23.05 -10.66 2.13
N GLU A 318 -22.38 -11.75 2.45
CA GLU A 318 -22.98 -12.99 2.98
C GLU A 318 -23.71 -12.74 4.31
N ALA A 319 -23.03 -12.08 5.26
CA ALA A 319 -23.60 -11.75 6.55
C ALA A 319 -24.80 -10.82 6.43
N TYR A 320 -24.75 -9.80 5.55
CA TYR A 320 -25.88 -8.93 5.30
C TYR A 320 -27.08 -9.70 4.71
N GLY A 321 -26.82 -10.52 3.68
CA GLY A 321 -27.85 -11.35 3.06
C GLY A 321 -28.55 -12.25 4.07
N THR A 322 -27.79 -12.95 4.89
CA THR A 322 -28.29 -13.85 5.94
C THR A 322 -29.15 -13.11 6.99
N ASN A 323 -28.69 -11.94 7.45
CA ASN A 323 -29.38 -11.17 8.48
C ASN A 323 -30.63 -10.42 7.98
N ASN A 324 -30.79 -10.25 6.67
CA ASN A 324 -31.90 -9.48 6.08
C ASN A 324 -32.82 -10.30 5.20
N GLY A 325 -33.07 -11.55 5.57
CA GLY A 325 -34.09 -12.42 4.93
C GLY A 325 -33.54 -13.34 3.85
N ASN A 326 -32.30 -13.76 3.96
CA ASN A 326 -31.57 -14.64 3.02
C ASN A 326 -31.52 -14.07 1.57
N ILE A 327 -31.17 -12.80 1.47
CA ILE A 327 -30.96 -12.12 0.19
C ILE A 327 -29.67 -12.64 -0.46
N SER A 328 -29.70 -12.89 -1.77
CA SER A 328 -28.47 -13.32 -2.49
C SER A 328 -27.36 -12.26 -2.45
N ILE A 329 -26.10 -12.70 -2.50
CA ILE A 329 -24.93 -11.82 -2.56
C ILE A 329 -25.06 -10.84 -3.71
N GLU A 330 -25.46 -11.29 -4.90
CA GLU A 330 -25.68 -10.42 -6.07
C GLU A 330 -26.69 -9.30 -5.79
N THR A 331 -27.79 -9.60 -5.10
CA THR A 331 -28.77 -8.57 -4.70
C THR A 331 -28.20 -7.62 -3.66
N VAL A 332 -27.42 -8.12 -2.71
CA VAL A 332 -26.77 -7.29 -1.70
C VAL A 332 -25.81 -6.30 -2.37
N GLN A 333 -24.97 -6.77 -3.25
CA GLN A 333 -24.02 -5.96 -4.00
C GLN A 333 -24.72 -4.89 -4.85
N LYS A 334 -25.75 -5.30 -5.59
CA LYS A 334 -26.47 -4.40 -6.49
C LYS A 334 -27.26 -3.33 -5.75
N ASP A 335 -28.05 -3.73 -4.73
CA ASP A 335 -29.15 -2.92 -4.23
C ASP A 335 -29.00 -2.48 -2.76
N LYS A 336 -28.08 -3.06 -1.98
CA LYS A 336 -28.04 -2.86 -0.53
C LYS A 336 -26.77 -2.19 -0.03
N ILE A 337 -25.61 -2.65 -0.48
CA ILE A 337 -24.31 -2.15 -0.02
C ILE A 337 -23.59 -1.49 -1.19
N GLY A 338 -23.04 -0.33 -0.95
CA GLY A 338 -22.05 0.31 -1.81
C GLY A 338 -20.73 0.44 -1.10
N ALA A 339 -19.74 0.94 -1.82
CA ALA A 339 -18.42 1.19 -1.29
C ALA A 339 -17.91 2.56 -1.74
N THR A 340 -17.06 3.18 -0.92
CA THR A 340 -16.44 4.47 -1.21
C THR A 340 -15.11 4.61 -0.48
N SER A 341 -14.38 5.67 -0.81
CA SER A 341 -13.11 6.04 -0.20
C SER A 341 -13.30 6.66 1.18
N ILE A 342 -12.26 6.55 2.03
CA ILE A 342 -12.12 7.29 3.31
C ILE A 342 -11.46 8.67 3.11
N ALA A 343 -11.25 9.10 1.88
CA ALA A 343 -10.70 10.41 1.56
C ALA A 343 -11.49 11.55 2.24
N HIS A 344 -10.79 12.58 2.66
CA HIS A 344 -11.32 13.77 3.35
C HIS A 344 -11.99 13.58 4.71
N TRP A 345 -12.09 12.36 5.24
CA TRP A 345 -12.82 12.11 6.49
C TRP A 345 -12.18 12.79 7.72
N PHE A 346 -10.86 12.97 7.69
CA PHE A 346 -10.08 13.46 8.83
C PHE A 346 -9.38 14.80 8.57
N SER A 347 -9.42 15.32 7.34
CA SER A 347 -8.78 16.58 7.00
C SER A 347 -9.46 17.75 7.73
N MET A 348 -8.70 18.49 8.53
CA MET A 348 -9.18 19.70 9.21
C MET A 348 -9.15 20.93 8.27
N ASP A 349 -8.38 20.87 7.19
CA ASP A 349 -8.40 21.82 6.08
C ASP A 349 -9.03 21.13 4.86
N GLU A 350 -10.31 21.39 4.63
CA GLU A 350 -11.08 20.77 3.54
C GLU A 350 -10.65 21.25 2.15
N THR A 351 -9.81 22.27 2.06
CA THR A 351 -9.25 22.78 0.80
C THR A 351 -7.89 22.15 0.45
N SER A 352 -7.30 21.43 1.39
CA SER A 352 -6.00 20.77 1.20
C SER A 352 -6.11 19.51 0.34
N GLU A 353 -5.23 19.39 -0.65
CA GLU A 353 -5.09 18.16 -1.44
C GLU A 353 -4.68 16.95 -0.59
N ASN A 354 -4.09 17.16 0.58
CA ASN A 354 -3.78 16.09 1.52
C ASN A 354 -5.03 15.31 1.95
N GLY A 355 -6.22 15.91 1.92
CA GLY A 355 -7.49 15.25 2.18
C GLY A 355 -7.74 14.02 1.29
N ASN A 356 -7.19 13.99 0.08
CA ASN A 356 -7.30 12.86 -0.83
C ASN A 356 -6.42 11.67 -0.42
N LYS A 357 -5.39 11.88 0.40
CA LYS A 357 -4.41 10.85 0.74
C LYS A 357 -4.99 9.77 1.64
N ILE A 358 -4.60 8.53 1.36
CA ILE A 358 -5.03 7.33 2.07
C ILE A 358 -3.79 6.53 2.47
N PHE A 359 -3.67 6.23 3.76
CA PHE A 359 -2.62 5.37 4.27
C PHE A 359 -2.91 3.92 3.93
N GLY A 360 -1.92 3.21 3.43
CA GLY A 360 -2.07 1.81 3.09
C GLY A 360 -0.76 1.02 3.07
N ASP A 361 -0.84 -0.18 2.54
CA ASP A 361 0.26 -1.11 2.33
C ASP A 361 0.12 -1.75 0.94
N SER A 362 1.13 -2.47 0.51
CA SER A 362 1.17 -3.16 -0.78
C SER A 362 1.91 -4.48 -0.61
N HIS A 363 1.52 -5.50 -1.35
CA HIS A 363 2.40 -6.65 -1.55
C HIS A 363 3.38 -6.35 -2.67
N PHE A 364 4.63 -6.73 -2.45
CA PHE A 364 5.70 -6.64 -3.44
C PHE A 364 6.29 -8.02 -3.72
N PHE A 365 6.72 -8.22 -4.95
CA PHE A 365 7.68 -9.29 -5.27
C PHE A 365 9.10 -8.80 -5.07
N ALA A 366 9.95 -9.63 -4.46
CA ALA A 366 11.39 -9.40 -4.38
C ALA A 366 12.16 -10.70 -4.65
N MET A 367 13.31 -10.59 -5.31
CA MET A 367 14.17 -11.74 -5.65
C MET A 367 15.20 -11.99 -4.54
N SER A 368 15.27 -13.22 -4.04
CA SER A 368 16.29 -13.63 -3.06
C SER A 368 17.70 -13.51 -3.63
N LYS A 369 18.67 -13.03 -2.82
CA LYS A 369 20.10 -13.01 -3.22
C LYS A 369 20.69 -14.38 -3.47
N THR A 370 20.03 -15.45 -3.04
CA THR A 370 20.51 -16.84 -3.24
C THR A 370 20.33 -17.32 -4.67
N VAL A 371 19.45 -16.67 -5.45
CA VAL A 371 19.25 -16.97 -6.87
C VAL A 371 20.41 -16.42 -7.69
N LYS A 372 21.27 -17.30 -8.17
CA LYS A 372 22.46 -16.94 -8.96
C LYS A 372 22.34 -17.33 -10.42
N ASN A 373 21.52 -18.33 -10.75
CA ASN A 373 21.30 -18.79 -12.11
C ASN A 373 20.48 -17.77 -12.89
N ILE A 374 21.04 -17.25 -13.98
CA ILE A 374 20.39 -16.20 -14.79
C ILE A 374 19.11 -16.71 -15.48
N GLU A 375 19.03 -18.01 -15.83
CA GLU A 375 17.84 -18.62 -16.41
C GLU A 375 16.69 -18.64 -15.39
N LYS A 376 16.98 -18.98 -14.10
CA LYS A 376 15.99 -18.92 -13.01
C LYS A 376 15.56 -17.46 -12.76
N LYS A 377 16.47 -16.49 -12.80
CA LYS A 377 16.12 -15.06 -12.68
C LYS A 377 15.18 -14.61 -13.80
N ALA A 378 15.46 -15.01 -15.04
CA ALA A 378 14.58 -14.73 -16.17
C ALA A 378 13.20 -15.41 -16.01
N ALA A 379 13.14 -16.63 -15.50
CA ALA A 379 11.88 -17.32 -15.21
C ALA A 379 11.06 -16.59 -14.10
N ILE A 380 11.73 -16.04 -13.08
CA ILE A 380 11.10 -15.21 -12.06
C ILE A 380 10.51 -13.94 -12.69
N LEU A 381 11.24 -13.28 -13.58
CA LEU A 381 10.74 -12.09 -14.29
C LEU A 381 9.53 -12.43 -15.18
N GLU A 382 9.54 -13.58 -15.87
CA GLU A 382 8.40 -14.05 -16.67
C GLU A 382 7.16 -14.27 -15.80
N PHE A 383 7.32 -14.90 -14.63
CA PHE A 383 6.23 -15.08 -13.68
C PHE A 383 5.70 -13.74 -13.14
N ILE A 384 6.57 -12.83 -12.71
CA ILE A 384 6.18 -11.50 -12.19
C ILE A 384 5.41 -10.73 -13.26
N LYS A 385 5.95 -10.69 -14.48
CA LYS A 385 5.33 -9.99 -15.60
C LYS A 385 3.95 -10.57 -15.93
N TRP A 386 3.84 -11.88 -16.02
CA TRP A 386 2.56 -12.55 -16.24
C TRP A 386 1.56 -12.22 -15.12
N PHE A 387 1.98 -12.28 -13.85
CA PHE A 387 1.11 -12.00 -12.71
C PHE A 387 0.63 -10.55 -12.68
N THR A 388 1.52 -9.60 -12.96
CA THR A 388 1.24 -8.16 -12.80
C THR A 388 0.80 -7.45 -14.08
N GLN A 389 0.73 -8.15 -15.24
CA GLN A 389 0.37 -7.55 -16.52
C GLN A 389 -0.74 -8.31 -17.28
N THR A 390 -1.36 -9.33 -16.65
CA THR A 390 -2.47 -10.08 -17.27
C THR A 390 -3.79 -9.68 -16.64
N GLY A 391 -4.72 -9.13 -17.42
CA GLY A 391 -6.00 -8.61 -16.93
C GLY A 391 -6.85 -9.65 -16.22
N GLU A 392 -6.95 -10.90 -16.72
CA GLU A 392 -7.66 -11.99 -16.06
C GLU A 392 -7.09 -12.31 -14.68
N ILE A 393 -5.77 -12.23 -14.53
CA ILE A 393 -5.11 -12.47 -13.23
C ILE A 393 -5.40 -11.34 -12.26
N GLY A 394 -5.39 -10.10 -12.77
CA GLY A 394 -5.82 -8.94 -12.00
C GLY A 394 -7.25 -9.07 -11.47
N VAL A 395 -8.19 -9.57 -12.27
CA VAL A 395 -9.58 -9.85 -11.83
C VAL A 395 -9.60 -10.86 -10.70
N LYS A 396 -8.91 -12.01 -10.86
CA LYS A 396 -8.89 -13.06 -9.84
C LYS A 396 -8.29 -12.56 -8.51
N TRP A 397 -7.26 -11.73 -8.59
CA TRP A 397 -6.64 -11.14 -7.42
C TRP A 397 -7.54 -10.07 -6.78
N ALA A 398 -8.26 -9.29 -7.60
CA ALA A 398 -9.23 -8.30 -7.12
C ALA A 398 -10.44 -8.94 -6.44
N GLU A 399 -10.92 -10.09 -6.92
CA GLU A 399 -12.02 -10.85 -6.28
C GLU A 399 -11.65 -11.36 -4.89
N ALA A 400 -10.36 -11.52 -4.59
CA ALA A 400 -9.85 -11.77 -3.24
C ALA A 400 -9.68 -10.50 -2.39
N GLY A 401 -10.01 -9.31 -2.93
CA GLY A 401 -9.95 -8.04 -2.22
C GLY A 401 -8.68 -7.23 -2.45
N HIS A 402 -7.90 -7.53 -3.48
CA HIS A 402 -6.64 -6.87 -3.77
C HIS A 402 -6.75 -5.96 -4.99
N ILE A 403 -6.42 -4.68 -4.82
CA ILE A 403 -6.49 -3.70 -5.90
C ILE A 403 -5.19 -3.74 -6.67
N THR A 404 -5.25 -3.89 -7.99
CA THR A 404 -4.01 -3.94 -8.80
C THR A 404 -3.17 -2.68 -8.67
N ALA A 405 -1.86 -2.85 -8.50
CA ALA A 405 -0.90 -1.76 -8.60
C ALA A 405 -0.54 -1.44 -10.06
N SER A 406 -0.83 -2.35 -10.99
CA SER A 406 -0.45 -2.26 -12.40
C SER A 406 -1.42 -1.40 -13.19
N THR A 407 -0.90 -0.38 -13.87
CA THR A 407 -1.69 0.45 -14.81
C THR A 407 -2.03 -0.32 -16.08
N ILE A 408 -1.23 -1.33 -16.46
CA ILE A 408 -1.54 -2.23 -17.57
C ILE A 408 -2.81 -3.02 -17.26
N ILE A 409 -2.88 -3.67 -16.09
CA ILE A 409 -4.07 -4.41 -15.66
C ILE A 409 -5.27 -3.46 -15.52
N ALA A 410 -5.09 -2.30 -14.88
CA ALA A 410 -6.17 -1.34 -14.66
C ALA A 410 -6.82 -0.87 -15.98
N ASN A 411 -6.05 -0.81 -17.07
CA ASN A 411 -6.52 -0.44 -18.40
C ASN A 411 -6.92 -1.63 -19.27
N ASP A 412 -6.72 -2.88 -18.82
CA ASP A 412 -7.15 -4.08 -19.54
C ASP A 412 -8.69 -4.18 -19.57
N GLU A 413 -9.27 -4.52 -20.73
CA GLU A 413 -10.72 -4.60 -20.90
C GLU A 413 -11.36 -5.64 -19.98
N THR A 414 -10.70 -6.78 -19.75
CA THR A 414 -11.19 -7.85 -18.87
C THR A 414 -11.32 -7.35 -17.42
N TYR A 415 -10.34 -6.59 -16.95
CA TYR A 415 -10.34 -6.01 -15.60
C TYR A 415 -11.31 -4.83 -15.51
N SER A 416 -11.21 -3.87 -16.42
CA SER A 416 -11.96 -2.62 -16.39
C SER A 416 -13.47 -2.80 -16.64
N SER A 417 -13.89 -3.87 -17.32
CA SER A 417 -15.30 -4.21 -17.52
C SER A 417 -15.88 -5.12 -16.42
N ASN A 418 -15.07 -5.68 -15.53
CA ASN A 418 -15.54 -6.56 -14.47
C ASN A 418 -16.40 -5.81 -13.47
N GLN A 419 -17.62 -6.32 -13.22
CA GLN A 419 -18.61 -5.65 -12.38
C GLN A 419 -18.19 -5.57 -10.90
N PHE A 420 -17.54 -6.61 -10.38
CA PHE A 420 -17.05 -6.61 -8.99
C PHE A 420 -15.94 -5.59 -8.83
N VAL A 421 -14.98 -5.57 -9.75
CA VAL A 421 -13.88 -4.59 -9.77
C VAL A 421 -14.43 -3.17 -9.79
N ASN A 422 -15.37 -2.87 -10.69
CA ASN A 422 -15.94 -1.54 -10.81
C ASN A 422 -16.75 -1.09 -9.60
N ASN A 423 -17.51 -2.00 -9.01
CA ASN A 423 -18.42 -1.65 -7.91
C ASN A 423 -17.74 -1.64 -6.54
N TYR A 424 -16.66 -2.40 -6.35
CA TYR A 424 -16.09 -2.65 -5.02
C TYR A 424 -14.57 -2.49 -4.93
N ILE A 425 -13.88 -2.45 -6.05
CA ILE A 425 -12.41 -2.28 -6.07
C ILE A 425 -12.04 -0.88 -6.53
N ASN A 426 -12.45 -0.46 -7.72
CA ASN A 426 -12.08 0.85 -8.26
C ASN A 426 -12.72 2.02 -7.50
N MET A 427 -13.86 1.80 -6.82
CA MET A 427 -14.51 2.86 -6.03
C MET A 427 -13.77 3.21 -4.74
N PHE A 428 -12.89 2.37 -4.24
CA PHE A 428 -12.11 2.64 -3.03
C PHE A 428 -11.01 3.67 -3.27
N TYR A 429 -10.49 3.70 -4.47
CA TYR A 429 -9.40 4.59 -4.86
C TYR A 429 -9.81 5.34 -6.11
N PRO A 430 -10.45 6.50 -5.96
CA PRO A 430 -10.70 7.37 -7.09
C PRO A 430 -9.39 7.76 -7.78
N ASP A 431 -8.30 7.80 -7.02
CA ASP A 431 -6.95 7.96 -7.56
C ASP A 431 -5.92 7.23 -6.67
N ILE A 432 -5.40 6.10 -7.15
CA ILE A 432 -4.35 5.32 -6.49
C ILE A 432 -3.05 6.13 -6.31
N ASN A 433 -2.86 7.25 -7.02
CA ASN A 433 -1.70 8.12 -6.85
C ASN A 433 -1.69 8.84 -5.50
N TYR A 434 -2.85 8.98 -4.85
CA TYR A 434 -2.94 9.50 -3.49
C TYR A 434 -2.71 8.45 -2.40
N PHE A 435 -2.42 7.22 -2.80
CA PHE A 435 -2.07 6.15 -1.88
C PHE A 435 -0.67 6.37 -1.31
N GLU A 436 -0.57 6.44 0.00
CA GLU A 436 0.69 6.55 0.72
C GLU A 436 1.00 5.24 1.43
N CYS A 437 2.09 4.60 1.02
CA CYS A 437 2.60 3.36 1.61
C CYS A 437 3.85 3.69 2.46
N PRO A 438 3.70 4.09 3.72
CA PRO A 438 4.80 4.61 4.54
C PRO A 438 5.68 3.51 5.15
N GLY A 439 5.55 2.28 4.70
CA GLY A 439 6.35 1.14 5.18
C GLY A 439 7.80 1.12 4.72
N ASN A 440 8.29 2.17 4.04
CA ASN A 440 9.66 2.23 3.52
C ASN A 440 10.67 2.65 4.61
N THR A 441 10.68 1.91 5.71
CA THR A 441 11.64 2.04 6.82
C THR A 441 11.97 0.66 7.38
N PRO A 442 13.26 0.36 7.68
CA PRO A 442 13.63 -0.89 8.33
C PRO A 442 13.11 -1.01 9.77
N TYR A 443 12.62 0.10 10.35
CA TYR A 443 12.10 0.21 11.71
C TYR A 443 10.57 0.29 11.77
N TYR A 444 9.90 -0.29 10.78
CA TYR A 444 8.44 -0.21 10.65
C TYR A 444 7.70 -0.62 11.94
N SER A 445 8.08 -1.77 12.51
CA SER A 445 7.37 -2.32 13.69
C SER A 445 7.37 -1.36 14.88
N ASP A 446 8.51 -0.72 15.18
CA ASP A 446 8.63 0.20 16.31
C ASP A 446 7.91 1.53 16.05
N THR A 447 8.01 2.04 14.81
CA THR A 447 7.32 3.26 14.40
C THR A 447 5.80 3.09 14.51
N PHE A 448 5.25 2.04 13.93
CA PHE A 448 3.79 1.88 13.82
C PHE A 448 3.13 1.27 15.04
N LYS A 449 3.87 0.57 15.90
CA LYS A 449 3.40 0.18 17.24
C LYS A 449 3.06 1.41 18.10
N ASN A 450 3.94 2.40 18.10
CA ASN A 450 3.73 3.62 18.87
C ASN A 450 2.74 4.58 18.19
N LEU A 451 2.58 4.50 16.87
CA LEU A 451 1.51 5.18 16.15
C LEU A 451 0.13 4.64 16.58
N ALA A 452 -0.05 3.32 16.65
CA ALA A 452 -1.28 2.70 17.12
C ALA A 452 -1.61 3.09 18.58
N ALA A 453 -0.59 3.30 19.41
CA ALA A 453 -0.77 3.79 20.78
C ALA A 453 -1.36 5.21 20.84
N LEU A 454 -1.09 6.06 19.85
CA LEU A 454 -1.68 7.40 19.76
C LEU A 454 -3.19 7.37 19.49
N TRP A 455 -3.71 6.30 18.91
CA TRP A 455 -5.15 6.10 18.80
C TRP A 455 -5.83 6.13 20.18
N THR A 456 -5.25 5.48 21.19
CA THR A 456 -5.83 5.42 22.54
C THR A 456 -5.85 6.79 23.23
N ILE A 457 -5.00 7.72 22.81
CA ILE A 457 -4.97 9.10 23.31
C ILE A 457 -6.17 9.88 22.81
N SER A 458 -6.66 9.60 21.61
CA SER A 458 -7.90 10.18 21.12
C SER A 458 -9.13 9.75 21.94
N GLU A 459 -9.03 8.67 22.72
CA GLU A 459 -10.06 8.21 23.66
C GLU A 459 -10.25 9.15 24.86
N SER A 460 -9.24 9.94 25.19
CA SER A 460 -9.35 10.93 26.26
C SER A 460 -10.17 12.14 25.79
N SER A 461 -11.21 12.48 26.53
CA SER A 461 -11.96 13.72 26.33
C SER A 461 -11.15 14.99 26.67
N ASN A 462 -9.96 14.81 27.25
CA ASN A 462 -9.11 15.91 27.69
C ASN A 462 -7.90 16.09 26.77
N ALA A 463 -7.93 17.11 25.93
CA ALA A 463 -6.85 17.45 25.00
C ALA A 463 -5.59 18.03 25.67
N SER A 464 -5.61 18.29 26.99
CA SER A 464 -4.50 18.95 27.69
C SER A 464 -3.19 18.16 27.68
N ASN A 465 -3.25 16.85 27.47
CA ASN A 465 -2.09 15.94 27.48
C ASN A 465 -1.64 15.50 26.05
N ASP A 466 -2.31 15.96 24.99
CA ASP A 466 -2.02 15.46 23.63
C ASP A 466 -0.55 15.68 23.25
N GLU A 467 -0.01 16.88 23.48
CA GLU A 467 1.38 17.18 23.14
C GLU A 467 2.39 16.33 23.94
N SER A 468 2.14 16.13 25.24
CA SER A 468 3.02 15.29 26.07
C SER A 468 2.96 13.82 25.64
N ASN A 469 1.80 13.36 25.18
CA ASN A 469 1.61 12.01 24.69
C ASN A 469 2.28 11.80 23.33
N ILE A 470 2.13 12.75 22.38
CA ILE A 470 2.83 12.73 21.10
C ILE A 470 4.35 12.71 21.33
N LYS A 471 4.85 13.56 22.27
CA LYS A 471 6.26 13.58 22.62
C LYS A 471 6.72 12.24 23.20
N SER A 472 5.98 11.67 24.14
CA SER A 472 6.32 10.38 24.74
C SER A 472 6.36 9.25 23.71
N SER A 473 5.41 9.20 22.80
CA SER A 473 5.38 8.20 21.72
C SER A 473 6.55 8.38 20.75
N GLN A 474 6.88 9.62 20.39
CA GLN A 474 8.08 9.93 19.59
C GLN A 474 9.36 9.47 20.28
N ASP A 475 9.54 9.83 21.57
CA ASP A 475 10.75 9.52 22.32
C ASP A 475 10.96 8.00 22.43
N GLN A 476 9.90 7.23 22.71
CA GLN A 476 9.95 5.77 22.77
C GLN A 476 10.30 5.15 21.41
N THR A 477 9.74 5.67 20.34
CA THR A 477 10.06 5.21 18.98
C THR A 477 11.52 5.48 18.63
N ASN A 478 12.00 6.68 18.90
CA ASN A 478 13.37 7.08 18.59
C ASN A 478 14.40 6.35 19.47
N GLU A 479 14.07 6.03 20.72
CA GLU A 479 14.91 5.19 21.58
C GLU A 479 15.04 3.77 21.01
N ALA A 480 13.94 3.17 20.53
CA ALA A 480 13.97 1.86 19.91
C ALA A 480 14.79 1.87 18.60
N ILE A 481 14.61 2.89 17.75
CA ILE A 481 15.38 3.05 16.51
C ILE A 481 16.88 3.22 16.83
N SER A 482 17.22 4.05 17.81
CA SER A 482 18.62 4.27 18.25
C SER A 482 19.26 2.95 18.72
N PHE A 483 18.53 2.17 19.50
CA PHE A 483 18.99 0.85 19.95
C PHE A 483 19.28 -0.09 18.78
N LEU A 484 18.37 -0.16 17.81
CA LEU A 484 18.51 -1.03 16.62
C LEU A 484 19.65 -0.57 15.70
N LYS A 485 19.94 0.73 15.64
CA LYS A 485 21.07 1.30 14.89
C LYS A 485 22.41 1.13 15.59
N GLY A 486 22.41 0.87 16.89
CA GLY A 486 23.64 0.89 17.70
C GLY A 486 24.17 2.31 18.01
N ASP A 487 23.31 3.31 17.92
CA ASP A 487 23.60 4.70 18.26
C ASP A 487 23.42 4.90 19.77
N PHE A 488 24.48 4.70 20.58
CA PHE A 488 24.46 4.87 22.05
C PHE A 488 25.24 6.09 22.50
#